data_633b04ab6cb5dc87463c0074040fd0e6
#
_entry.id   633b04ab6cb5dc87463c0074040fd0e6
#
_cell.length_a   1.000
_cell.length_b   1.000
_cell.length_c   1.000
_cell.angle_alpha   90.00
_cell.angle_beta   90.00
_cell.angle_gamma   90.00
#
_symmetry.space_group_name_H-M   'P 1'
#
loop_
_entity.id
_entity.type
_entity.pdbx_description
1 polymer ?
#
loop_
_entity_poly.entity_id
_entity_poly.type
_entity_poly.pdbx_seq_one_letter_code
_entity_poly.pdbx_strand_id
1 'polypeptide(L)'
;MSRETEAFFRQLQVFLDQHEDEFENIDEAINYYVTQFNAGLIDEPEDDTDRALDLLEMALDYEDADERLALLEEANQLDPHNLDIYCALCLERYGEMEAIPYIEEKTAEYFKTHRQSIKESSYARIENRPYFRARKFLLDFYKQEYLLGKAENTAKELLRYNPNDNLGARYSLMGTYVLSFQHKKARSFFKKEPMHQEDDQMLFYMAVSLILDEDIQYAERIIKKLLKINPTITRFFIEREFDSFLVYSFLPDEYYQPNSERSLAIAFAEVLSLFQHSEYLYWTFQKILKQTNPEYFDQYYAQQVNWLNSYAEAYELAGTGIFTNISSQYVRPLLLEGLRTLEDFQAKGEREVLAIDGIGKGTVKKLRENGVTFKGE
;
A
#
# COMPACT_ATOMS: atom_id res chain seq x y z
N MET A 1 -8.77 7.53 -9.70
CA MET A 1 -9.96 7.50 -10.59
C MET A 1 -9.64 6.43 -11.60
N SER A 2 -10.53 5.45 -11.77
CA SER A 2 -10.32 4.38 -12.77
C SER A 2 -10.33 4.94 -14.20
N ARG A 3 -9.76 4.19 -15.13
CA ARG A 3 -9.79 4.57 -16.57
C ARG A 3 -11.22 4.64 -17.12
N GLU A 4 -12.10 3.73 -16.69
CA GLU A 4 -13.54 3.79 -17.00
C GLU A 4 -14.18 5.13 -16.59
N THR A 5 -13.82 5.63 -15.39
CA THR A 5 -14.30 6.95 -14.95
C THR A 5 -13.70 8.07 -15.80
N GLU A 6 -12.46 7.95 -16.28
CA GLU A 6 -11.84 8.92 -17.18
C GLU A 6 -12.51 8.89 -18.57
N ALA A 7 -12.83 7.72 -19.10
CA ALA A 7 -13.58 7.55 -20.34
C ALA A 7 -14.96 8.23 -20.24
N PHE A 8 -15.70 7.94 -19.17
CA PHE A 8 -16.99 8.58 -18.90
C PHE A 8 -16.91 10.12 -18.90
N PHE A 9 -15.92 10.70 -18.18
CA PHE A 9 -15.77 12.15 -18.13
C PHE A 9 -15.31 12.75 -19.47
N ARG A 10 -14.55 12.03 -20.26
CA ARG A 10 -14.15 12.45 -21.59
C ARG A 10 -15.36 12.49 -22.53
N GLN A 11 -16.17 11.44 -22.54
CA GLN A 11 -17.42 11.39 -23.32
C GLN A 11 -18.40 12.48 -22.87
N LEU A 12 -18.53 12.69 -21.55
CA LEU A 12 -19.32 13.81 -21.02
C LEU A 12 -18.81 15.17 -21.55
N GLN A 13 -17.49 15.37 -21.60
CA GLN A 13 -16.92 16.62 -22.11
C GLN A 13 -17.23 16.80 -23.59
N VAL A 14 -17.07 15.76 -24.42
CA VAL A 14 -17.43 15.78 -25.84
C VAL A 14 -18.91 16.11 -26.03
N PHE A 15 -19.79 15.48 -25.24
CA PHE A 15 -21.20 15.76 -25.24
C PHE A 15 -21.49 17.24 -24.91
N LEU A 16 -20.90 17.78 -23.87
CA LEU A 16 -21.06 19.17 -23.47
C LEU A 16 -20.61 20.15 -24.58
N ASP A 17 -19.45 19.86 -25.21
CA ASP A 17 -18.90 20.69 -26.27
C ASP A 17 -19.79 20.67 -27.55
N GLN A 18 -20.49 19.55 -27.80
CA GLN A 18 -21.40 19.40 -28.98
C GLN A 18 -22.78 19.98 -28.74
N HIS A 19 -23.28 20.03 -27.51
CA HIS A 19 -24.62 20.39 -27.13
C HIS A 19 -24.72 21.66 -26.27
N GLU A 20 -23.66 22.50 -26.25
CA GLU A 20 -23.57 23.70 -25.40
C GLU A 20 -24.81 24.61 -25.51
N ASP A 21 -25.38 24.75 -26.72
CA ASP A 21 -26.51 25.63 -26.99
C ASP A 21 -27.89 24.98 -26.75
N GLU A 22 -27.95 23.70 -26.37
CA GLU A 22 -29.22 22.97 -26.23
C GLU A 22 -29.81 23.02 -24.82
N PHE A 23 -28.99 23.42 -23.82
CA PHE A 23 -29.35 23.44 -22.40
C PHE A 23 -29.29 24.85 -21.82
N GLU A 24 -30.14 25.13 -20.82
CA GLU A 24 -30.13 26.43 -20.15
C GLU A 24 -28.86 26.68 -19.32
N ASN A 25 -28.25 25.63 -18.84
CA ASN A 25 -27.00 25.68 -18.06
C ASN A 25 -26.27 24.31 -18.08
N ILE A 26 -25.01 24.34 -17.67
CA ILE A 26 -24.14 23.16 -17.68
C ILE A 26 -24.63 22.05 -16.73
N ASP A 27 -25.26 22.40 -15.61
CA ASP A 27 -25.75 21.41 -14.63
C ASP A 27 -26.92 20.61 -15.22
N GLU A 28 -27.76 21.23 -16.01
CA GLU A 28 -28.86 20.58 -16.73
C GLU A 28 -28.33 19.61 -17.79
N ALA A 29 -27.32 20.02 -18.57
CA ALA A 29 -26.66 19.19 -19.55
C ALA A 29 -25.99 17.96 -18.92
N ILE A 30 -25.25 18.14 -17.79
CA ILE A 30 -24.64 17.06 -17.04
C ILE A 30 -25.71 16.07 -16.52
N ASN A 31 -26.78 16.57 -15.90
CA ASN A 31 -27.85 15.73 -15.38
C ASN A 31 -28.54 14.93 -16.48
N TYR A 32 -28.77 15.56 -17.63
CA TYR A 32 -29.30 14.88 -18.79
C TYR A 32 -28.39 13.76 -19.27
N TYR A 33 -27.09 14.06 -19.47
CA TYR A 33 -26.11 13.08 -19.92
C TYR A 33 -26.03 11.90 -18.96
N VAL A 34 -25.84 12.15 -17.64
CA VAL A 34 -25.78 11.11 -16.61
C VAL A 34 -27.03 10.22 -16.59
N THR A 35 -28.20 10.83 -16.79
CA THR A 35 -29.48 10.09 -16.83
C THR A 35 -29.56 9.19 -18.07
N GLN A 36 -29.18 9.69 -19.23
CA GLN A 36 -29.17 8.90 -20.47
C GLN A 36 -28.09 7.80 -20.43
N PHE A 37 -26.89 8.11 -19.93
CA PHE A 37 -25.80 7.15 -19.74
C PHE A 37 -26.22 5.97 -18.83
N ASN A 38 -26.81 6.28 -17.69
CA ASN A 38 -27.28 5.25 -16.74
C ASN A 38 -28.44 4.42 -17.31
N ALA A 39 -29.18 4.96 -18.23
CA ALA A 39 -30.26 4.27 -18.96
C ALA A 39 -29.76 3.44 -20.15
N GLY A 40 -28.47 3.51 -20.51
CA GLY A 40 -27.88 2.86 -21.67
C GLY A 40 -28.43 3.41 -23.01
N LEU A 41 -28.84 4.68 -23.02
CA LEU A 41 -29.46 5.35 -24.19
C LEU A 41 -28.48 6.27 -24.92
N ILE A 42 -27.26 6.42 -24.43
CA ILE A 42 -26.18 7.14 -25.12
C ILE A 42 -25.46 6.16 -26.03
N ASP A 43 -25.58 6.35 -27.29
CA ASP A 43 -24.91 5.60 -28.34
C ASP A 43 -23.90 6.58 -29.00
N GLU A 44 -22.87 6.99 -28.21
CA GLU A 44 -21.79 7.81 -28.76
C GLU A 44 -20.86 6.90 -29.58
N PRO A 45 -20.52 7.28 -30.82
CA PRO A 45 -19.55 6.51 -31.58
C PRO A 45 -18.20 6.55 -30.88
N GLU A 46 -17.64 5.38 -30.58
CA GLU A 46 -16.27 5.22 -30.12
C GLU A 46 -15.31 5.91 -31.11
N ASP A 47 -14.56 6.86 -30.65
CA ASP A 47 -13.48 7.45 -31.44
C ASP A 47 -12.21 6.56 -31.39
N ASP A 48 -11.21 6.88 -32.20
CA ASP A 48 -9.98 6.12 -32.26
C ASP A 48 -9.23 6.15 -30.92
N THR A 49 -9.41 7.18 -30.11
CA THR A 49 -8.82 7.29 -28.76
C THR A 49 -9.49 6.34 -27.79
N ASP A 50 -10.84 6.22 -27.83
CA ASP A 50 -11.58 5.28 -26.99
C ASP A 50 -11.20 3.84 -27.32
N ARG A 51 -11.20 3.49 -28.60
CA ARG A 51 -10.76 2.17 -29.08
C ARG A 51 -9.31 1.85 -28.70
N ALA A 52 -8.42 2.83 -28.77
CA ALA A 52 -7.03 2.66 -28.36
C ALA A 52 -6.89 2.38 -26.86
N LEU A 53 -7.72 3.00 -26.03
CA LEU A 53 -7.70 2.76 -24.59
C LEU A 53 -8.34 1.42 -24.22
N ASP A 54 -9.38 0.97 -24.92
CA ASP A 54 -9.96 -0.36 -24.75
C ASP A 54 -8.94 -1.45 -25.09
N LEU A 55 -8.19 -1.28 -26.18
CA LEU A 55 -7.10 -2.19 -26.55
C LEU A 55 -5.98 -2.21 -25.49
N LEU A 56 -5.65 -1.05 -24.90
CA LEU A 56 -4.71 -0.97 -23.79
C LEU A 56 -5.21 -1.75 -22.56
N GLU A 57 -6.48 -1.61 -22.19
CA GLU A 57 -7.05 -2.35 -21.07
C GLU A 57 -7.08 -3.85 -21.35
N MET A 58 -7.51 -4.24 -22.54
CA MET A 58 -7.45 -5.64 -22.95
C MET A 58 -6.02 -6.19 -22.85
N ALA A 59 -5.02 -5.45 -23.35
CA ALA A 59 -3.63 -5.89 -23.29
C ALA A 59 -3.15 -6.12 -21.86
N LEU A 60 -3.57 -5.29 -20.89
CA LEU A 60 -3.16 -5.45 -19.49
C LEU A 60 -3.73 -6.71 -18.81
N ASP A 61 -4.85 -7.24 -19.32
CA ASP A 61 -5.51 -8.44 -18.81
C ASP A 61 -5.00 -9.73 -19.46
N TYR A 62 -4.27 -9.66 -20.60
CA TYR A 62 -3.77 -10.84 -21.29
C TYR A 62 -2.50 -11.39 -20.64
N GLU A 63 -2.39 -12.73 -20.54
CA GLU A 63 -1.21 -13.41 -20.02
C GLU A 63 -0.13 -13.61 -21.10
N ASP A 64 -0.52 -13.79 -22.38
CA ASP A 64 0.40 -14.03 -23.49
C ASP A 64 1.09 -12.74 -23.96
N ALA A 65 2.43 -12.75 -23.98
CA ALA A 65 3.25 -11.58 -24.32
C ALA A 65 3.11 -11.15 -25.79
N ASP A 66 2.96 -12.11 -26.71
CA ASP A 66 2.84 -11.81 -28.14
C ASP A 66 1.46 -11.18 -28.43
N GLU A 67 0.41 -11.65 -27.77
CA GLU A 67 -0.94 -11.08 -27.87
C GLU A 67 -0.98 -9.68 -27.25
N ARG A 68 -0.37 -9.48 -26.06
CA ARG A 68 -0.26 -8.15 -25.44
C ARG A 68 0.46 -7.17 -26.37
N LEU A 69 1.59 -7.57 -26.93
CA LEU A 69 2.36 -6.70 -27.83
C LEU A 69 1.55 -6.31 -29.06
N ALA A 70 0.81 -7.25 -29.67
CA ALA A 70 -0.02 -6.97 -30.84
C ALA A 70 -1.13 -5.95 -30.52
N LEU A 71 -1.82 -6.10 -29.38
CA LEU A 71 -2.86 -5.16 -28.94
C LEU A 71 -2.30 -3.76 -28.67
N LEU A 72 -1.11 -3.68 -28.02
CA LEU A 72 -0.44 -2.41 -27.74
C LEU A 72 0.06 -1.72 -29.04
N GLU A 73 0.50 -2.48 -30.03
CA GLU A 73 0.86 -1.95 -31.33
C GLU A 73 -0.34 -1.38 -32.08
N GLU A 74 -1.49 -2.07 -32.04
CA GLU A 74 -2.74 -1.58 -32.63
C GLU A 74 -3.23 -0.33 -31.90
N ALA A 75 -3.24 -0.34 -30.56
CA ALA A 75 -3.59 0.83 -29.74
C ALA A 75 -2.71 2.05 -30.09
N ASN A 76 -1.40 1.86 -30.21
CA ASN A 76 -0.47 2.93 -30.57
C ASN A 76 -0.61 3.43 -32.01
N GLN A 77 -1.16 2.62 -32.93
CA GLN A 77 -1.49 3.09 -34.28
C GLN A 77 -2.72 4.00 -34.28
N LEU A 78 -3.71 3.70 -33.43
CA LEU A 78 -4.93 4.51 -33.28
C LEU A 78 -4.65 5.83 -32.55
N ASP A 79 -3.90 5.80 -31.43
CA ASP A 79 -3.52 7.00 -30.68
C ASP A 79 -2.01 7.05 -30.37
N PRO A 80 -1.15 7.47 -31.34
CA PRO A 80 0.31 7.49 -31.19
C PRO A 80 0.82 8.59 -30.24
N HIS A 81 -0.07 9.46 -29.75
CA HIS A 81 0.27 10.54 -28.84
C HIS A 81 -0.06 10.22 -27.38
N ASN A 82 -0.75 9.13 -27.11
CA ASN A 82 -1.12 8.72 -25.77
C ASN A 82 0.09 8.11 -25.01
N LEU A 83 0.51 8.78 -23.95
CA LEU A 83 1.67 8.35 -23.19
C LEU A 83 1.44 7.07 -22.38
N ASP A 84 0.21 6.74 -21.98
CA ASP A 84 -0.09 5.49 -21.30
C ASP A 84 0.15 4.30 -22.23
N ILE A 85 -0.38 4.39 -23.45
CA ILE A 85 -0.20 3.36 -24.49
C ILE A 85 1.27 3.24 -24.87
N TYR A 86 1.93 4.37 -25.10
CA TYR A 86 3.36 4.36 -25.46
C TYR A 86 4.23 3.76 -24.37
N CYS A 87 4.01 4.09 -23.10
CA CYS A 87 4.74 3.51 -21.98
C CYS A 87 4.53 2.01 -21.89
N ALA A 88 3.27 1.54 -21.97
CA ALA A 88 2.97 0.10 -21.95
C ALA A 88 3.65 -0.64 -23.10
N LEU A 89 3.58 -0.10 -24.33
CA LEU A 89 4.24 -0.67 -25.52
C LEU A 89 5.76 -0.74 -25.35
N CYS A 90 6.40 0.30 -24.83
CA CYS A 90 7.84 0.29 -24.60
C CYS A 90 8.24 -0.76 -23.56
N LEU A 91 7.48 -0.86 -22.46
CA LEU A 91 7.75 -1.84 -21.42
C LEU A 91 7.61 -3.28 -21.91
N GLU A 92 6.57 -3.57 -22.69
CA GLU A 92 6.37 -4.90 -23.27
C GLU A 92 7.46 -5.25 -24.30
N ARG A 93 7.84 -4.29 -25.14
CA ARG A 93 8.81 -4.53 -26.24
C ARG A 93 10.25 -4.66 -25.77
N TYR A 94 10.68 -3.87 -24.79
CA TYR A 94 12.09 -3.71 -24.41
C TYR A 94 12.39 -4.17 -22.99
N GLY A 95 11.36 -4.38 -22.16
CA GLY A 95 11.51 -4.53 -20.72
C GLY A 95 11.81 -3.20 -20.02
N GLU A 96 11.70 -3.20 -18.69
CA GLU A 96 11.68 -1.98 -17.89
C GLU A 96 12.94 -1.13 -18.09
N MET A 97 14.12 -1.72 -17.95
CA MET A 97 15.40 -0.99 -17.98
C MET A 97 15.68 -0.34 -19.35
N GLU A 98 15.42 -1.05 -20.42
CA GLU A 98 15.70 -0.58 -21.79
C GLU A 98 14.60 0.37 -22.30
N ALA A 99 13.38 0.32 -21.73
CA ALA A 99 12.28 1.21 -22.10
C ALA A 99 12.47 2.66 -21.59
N ILE A 100 13.20 2.85 -20.46
CA ILE A 100 13.32 4.14 -19.79
C ILE A 100 13.79 5.26 -20.72
N PRO A 101 14.86 5.14 -21.52
CA PRO A 101 15.30 6.22 -22.42
C PRO A 101 14.20 6.67 -23.39
N TYR A 102 13.43 5.73 -23.94
CA TYR A 102 12.34 6.03 -24.88
C TYR A 102 11.19 6.78 -24.18
N ILE A 103 10.85 6.34 -22.95
CA ILE A 103 9.81 7.00 -22.14
C ILE A 103 10.25 8.40 -21.72
N GLU A 104 11.50 8.59 -21.30
CA GLU A 104 12.08 9.91 -20.98
C GLU A 104 11.97 10.86 -22.17
N GLU A 105 12.40 10.41 -23.37
CA GLU A 105 12.37 11.21 -24.59
C GLU A 105 10.95 11.60 -24.97
N LYS A 106 10.05 10.61 -25.06
CA LYS A 106 8.65 10.84 -25.44
C LYS A 106 7.91 11.77 -24.46
N THR A 107 8.15 11.58 -23.17
CA THR A 107 7.56 12.42 -22.13
C THR A 107 8.07 13.86 -22.22
N ALA A 108 9.36 14.04 -22.54
CA ALA A 108 9.94 15.38 -22.75
C ALA A 108 9.41 16.07 -24.02
N GLU A 109 9.18 15.32 -25.10
CA GLU A 109 8.52 15.82 -26.32
C GLU A 109 7.09 16.26 -26.04
N TYR A 110 6.32 15.41 -25.37
CA TYR A 110 4.95 15.70 -24.97
C TYR A 110 4.86 16.98 -24.14
N PHE A 111 5.76 17.14 -23.16
CA PHE A 111 5.82 18.35 -22.35
C PHE A 111 6.09 19.61 -23.20
N LYS A 112 6.94 19.54 -24.22
CA LYS A 112 7.24 20.70 -25.07
C LYS A 112 6.00 21.18 -25.82
N THR A 113 5.21 20.23 -26.36
CA THR A 113 4.01 20.54 -27.16
C THR A 113 2.80 20.94 -26.29
N HIS A 114 2.63 20.32 -25.11
CA HIS A 114 1.47 20.52 -24.23
C HIS A 114 1.77 21.37 -22.98
N ARG A 115 2.91 22.07 -22.98
CA ARG A 115 3.42 22.82 -21.82
C ARG A 115 2.40 23.80 -21.23
N GLN A 116 1.63 24.48 -22.07
CA GLN A 116 0.64 25.46 -21.62
C GLN A 116 -0.51 24.75 -20.90
N SER A 117 -1.09 23.74 -21.50
CA SER A 117 -2.17 22.94 -20.92
C SER A 117 -1.75 22.31 -19.57
N ILE A 118 -0.56 21.70 -19.51
CA ILE A 118 -0.04 21.09 -18.28
C ILE A 118 0.12 22.11 -17.17
N LYS A 119 0.55 23.35 -17.48
CA LYS A 119 0.74 24.40 -16.48
C LYS A 119 -0.55 25.05 -16.00
N GLU A 120 -1.52 25.22 -16.89
CA GLU A 120 -2.77 25.93 -16.63
C GLU A 120 -3.85 25.03 -16.04
N SER A 121 -3.97 23.82 -16.57
CA SER A 121 -5.06 22.90 -16.22
C SER A 121 -4.60 21.72 -15.36
N SER A 122 -3.28 21.49 -15.21
CA SER A 122 -2.72 20.47 -14.31
C SER A 122 -3.30 19.05 -14.58
N TYR A 123 -3.39 18.26 -13.52
CA TYR A 123 -4.00 16.92 -13.48
C TYR A 123 -5.54 16.95 -13.58
N ALA A 124 -6.16 18.13 -13.38
CA ALA A 124 -7.60 18.27 -13.48
C ALA A 124 -8.11 17.95 -14.90
N ARG A 125 -7.33 18.32 -15.92
CA ARG A 125 -7.63 18.01 -17.31
C ARG A 125 -7.24 16.58 -17.64
N ILE A 126 -8.19 15.80 -18.15
CA ILE A 126 -8.02 14.35 -18.40
C ILE A 126 -6.91 14.09 -19.42
N GLU A 127 -6.82 14.87 -20.47
CA GLU A 127 -5.81 14.72 -21.52
C GLU A 127 -4.37 14.94 -21.03
N ASN A 128 -4.22 15.62 -19.89
CA ASN A 128 -2.90 15.79 -19.27
C ASN A 128 -2.49 14.59 -18.40
N ARG A 129 -3.43 13.77 -17.96
CA ARG A 129 -3.15 12.67 -16.98
C ARG A 129 -2.15 11.64 -17.49
N PRO A 130 -2.14 11.20 -18.75
CA PRO A 130 -1.09 10.30 -19.26
C PRO A 130 0.33 10.84 -19.03
N TYR A 131 0.52 12.17 -19.20
CA TYR A 131 1.80 12.78 -18.88
C TYR A 131 2.19 12.62 -17.40
N PHE A 132 1.27 12.90 -16.51
CA PHE A 132 1.54 12.79 -15.07
C PHE A 132 1.75 11.34 -14.63
N ARG A 133 1.04 10.36 -15.23
CA ARG A 133 1.25 8.93 -14.98
C ARG A 133 2.61 8.47 -15.48
N ALA A 134 3.01 8.86 -16.68
CA ALA A 134 4.33 8.57 -17.23
C ALA A 134 5.45 9.18 -16.35
N ARG A 135 5.28 10.41 -15.88
CA ARG A 135 6.24 11.04 -14.95
C ARG A 135 6.27 10.36 -13.58
N LYS A 136 5.12 9.87 -13.09
CA LYS A 136 5.06 9.09 -11.85
C LYS A 136 5.75 7.75 -12.01
N PHE A 137 5.55 7.04 -13.10
CA PHE A 137 6.27 5.81 -13.44
C PHE A 137 7.79 6.03 -13.45
N LEU A 138 8.26 7.08 -14.13
CA LEU A 138 9.69 7.42 -14.14
C LEU A 138 10.21 7.77 -12.74
N LEU A 139 9.41 8.44 -11.90
CA LEU A 139 9.77 8.73 -10.51
C LEU A 139 9.96 7.44 -9.71
N ASP A 140 9.04 6.49 -9.83
CA ASP A 140 9.11 5.23 -9.11
C ASP A 140 10.30 4.40 -9.56
N PHE A 141 10.55 4.31 -10.86
CA PHE A 141 11.75 3.70 -11.42
C PHE A 141 13.03 4.33 -10.88
N TYR A 142 13.14 5.67 -10.89
CA TYR A 142 14.35 6.33 -10.38
C TYR A 142 14.58 6.07 -8.88
N LYS A 143 13.51 5.95 -8.10
CA LYS A 143 13.61 5.60 -6.67
C LYS A 143 14.10 4.16 -6.49
N GLN A 144 13.51 3.23 -7.24
CA GLN A 144 13.86 1.81 -7.22
C GLN A 144 15.34 1.60 -7.58
N GLU A 145 15.83 2.31 -8.58
CA GLU A 145 17.22 2.25 -9.04
C GLU A 145 18.17 3.19 -8.28
N TYR A 146 17.72 3.81 -7.18
CA TYR A 146 18.50 4.76 -6.39
C TYR A 146 19.07 5.94 -7.18
N LEU A 147 18.45 6.31 -8.31
CA LEU A 147 18.77 7.51 -9.08
C LEU A 147 18.15 8.75 -8.40
N LEU A 148 18.51 8.95 -7.13
CA LEU A 148 17.82 9.87 -6.21
C LEU A 148 17.82 11.33 -6.69
N GLY A 149 18.83 11.77 -7.46
CA GLY A 149 18.84 13.09 -8.09
C GLY A 149 17.75 13.26 -9.16
N LYS A 150 17.53 12.26 -10.00
CA LYS A 150 16.42 12.23 -10.98
C LYS A 150 15.08 12.15 -10.27
N ALA A 151 14.97 11.32 -9.22
CA ALA A 151 13.75 11.18 -8.40
C ALA A 151 13.36 12.50 -7.75
N GLU A 152 14.31 13.20 -7.10
CA GLU A 152 14.07 14.53 -6.49
C GLU A 152 13.51 15.52 -7.51
N ASN A 153 14.16 15.62 -8.69
CA ASN A 153 13.75 16.56 -9.73
C ASN A 153 12.36 16.24 -10.27
N THR A 154 12.08 14.97 -10.52
CA THR A 154 10.78 14.50 -11.05
C THR A 154 9.65 14.72 -10.03
N ALA A 155 9.88 14.38 -8.75
CA ALA A 155 8.89 14.62 -7.70
C ALA A 155 8.57 16.12 -7.54
N LYS A 156 9.59 16.99 -7.58
CA LYS A 156 9.39 18.45 -7.56
C LYS A 156 8.62 18.97 -8.77
N GLU A 157 8.87 18.40 -9.93
CA GLU A 157 8.14 18.76 -11.16
C GLU A 157 6.67 18.35 -11.04
N LEU A 158 6.40 17.13 -10.59
CA LEU A 158 5.04 16.65 -10.34
C LEU A 158 4.29 17.56 -9.37
N LEU A 159 4.88 17.90 -8.22
CA LEU A 159 4.27 18.79 -7.23
C LEU A 159 4.08 20.21 -7.78
N ARG A 160 4.96 20.68 -8.65
CA ARG A 160 4.84 22.00 -9.27
C ARG A 160 3.65 22.10 -10.23
N TYR A 161 3.42 21.06 -11.04
CA TYR A 161 2.40 21.06 -12.07
C TYR A 161 1.11 20.34 -11.64
N ASN A 162 1.11 19.65 -10.49
CA ASN A 162 -0.04 19.06 -9.85
C ASN A 162 -0.08 19.44 -8.36
N PRO A 163 -0.48 20.68 -8.02
CA PRO A 163 -0.45 21.18 -6.64
C PRO A 163 -1.34 20.39 -5.67
N ASN A 164 -2.39 19.77 -6.16
CA ASN A 164 -3.28 18.92 -5.36
C ASN A 164 -2.66 17.55 -5.02
N ASP A 165 -1.51 17.25 -5.64
CA ASP A 165 -0.75 16.02 -5.43
C ASP A 165 -1.58 14.73 -5.52
N ASN A 166 -2.40 14.63 -6.56
CA ASN A 166 -3.27 13.47 -6.82
C ASN A 166 -2.50 12.14 -6.96
N LEU A 167 -1.19 12.20 -7.17
CA LEU A 167 -0.31 11.04 -7.37
C LEU A 167 0.62 10.76 -6.17
N GLY A 168 0.48 11.49 -5.07
CA GLY A 168 1.27 11.27 -3.86
C GLY A 168 2.78 11.57 -4.02
N ALA A 169 3.15 12.45 -4.94
CA ALA A 169 4.56 12.81 -5.19
C ALA A 169 5.25 13.42 -3.96
N ARG A 170 4.49 13.98 -3.00
CA ARG A 170 5.02 14.48 -1.72
C ARG A 170 5.68 13.38 -0.89
N TYR A 171 5.10 12.18 -0.89
CA TYR A 171 5.67 11.04 -0.18
C TYR A 171 6.99 10.60 -0.80
N SER A 172 6.99 10.44 -2.12
CA SER A 172 8.20 10.10 -2.87
C SER A 172 9.30 11.14 -2.72
N LEU A 173 8.95 12.44 -2.69
CA LEU A 173 9.93 13.50 -2.45
C LEU A 173 10.51 13.43 -1.04
N MET A 174 9.66 13.20 -0.04
CA MET A 174 10.09 13.08 1.35
C MET A 174 10.97 11.85 1.56
N GLY A 175 10.56 10.66 1.04
CA GLY A 175 11.35 9.43 1.03
C GLY A 175 12.71 9.61 0.35
N THR A 176 12.73 10.29 -0.82
CA THR A 176 13.96 10.61 -1.53
C THR A 176 14.92 11.46 -0.70
N TYR A 177 14.41 12.48 0.04
CA TYR A 177 15.26 13.26 0.95
C TYR A 177 15.83 12.42 2.09
N VAL A 178 15.05 11.48 2.62
CA VAL A 178 15.50 10.57 3.68
C VAL A 178 16.59 9.64 3.15
N LEU A 179 16.34 8.97 2.03
CA LEU A 179 17.28 8.03 1.40
C LEU A 179 18.59 8.71 0.95
N SER A 180 18.53 9.97 0.57
CA SER A 180 19.72 10.76 0.17
C SER A 180 20.37 11.54 1.32
N PHE A 181 19.94 11.32 2.58
CA PHE A 181 20.45 12.02 3.78
C PHE A 181 20.36 13.53 3.72
N GLN A 182 19.38 14.08 3.00
CA GLN A 182 19.15 15.51 2.85
C GLN A 182 18.26 16.06 3.99
N HIS A 183 18.64 15.83 5.24
CA HIS A 183 17.84 16.11 6.44
C HIS A 183 17.31 17.54 6.52
N LYS A 184 18.10 18.54 6.10
CA LYS A 184 17.66 19.95 6.07
C LYS A 184 16.52 20.17 5.08
N LYS A 185 16.56 19.53 3.90
CA LYS A 185 15.47 19.61 2.92
C LYS A 185 14.23 18.87 3.41
N ALA A 186 14.39 17.66 3.97
CA ALA A 186 13.31 16.90 4.57
C ALA A 186 12.58 17.75 5.64
N ARG A 187 13.32 18.32 6.57
CA ARG A 187 12.78 19.17 7.64
C ARG A 187 12.06 20.43 7.11
N SER A 188 12.64 21.08 6.10
CA SER A 188 12.04 22.26 5.47
C SER A 188 10.75 21.91 4.73
N PHE A 189 10.75 20.80 3.98
CA PHE A 189 9.59 20.33 3.24
C PHE A 189 8.46 19.88 4.17
N PHE A 190 8.79 19.14 5.23
CA PHE A 190 7.81 18.69 6.24
C PHE A 190 7.10 19.88 6.93
N LYS A 191 7.81 20.97 7.20
CA LYS A 191 7.25 22.17 7.84
C LYS A 191 6.46 23.08 6.91
N LYS A 192 6.64 22.93 5.59
CA LYS A 192 6.04 23.83 4.60
C LYS A 192 4.52 23.81 4.63
N GLU A 193 3.93 22.60 4.75
CA GLU A 193 2.48 22.41 4.72
C GLU A 193 2.00 21.84 6.05
N PRO A 194 1.00 22.47 6.71
CA PRO A 194 0.47 21.96 7.97
C PRO A 194 -0.05 20.51 7.88
N MET A 195 -0.65 20.11 6.75
CA MET A 195 -1.17 18.77 6.53
C MET A 195 -0.09 17.68 6.64
N HIS A 196 1.17 17.96 6.30
CA HIS A 196 2.27 17.02 6.47
C HIS A 196 2.47 16.59 7.93
N GLN A 197 2.07 17.43 8.87
CA GLN A 197 2.20 17.15 10.28
C GLN A 197 1.07 16.32 10.87
N GLU A 198 0.01 16.07 10.11
CA GLU A 198 -1.14 15.21 10.47
C GLU A 198 -1.21 13.93 9.62
N ASP A 199 -0.18 13.67 8.85
CA ASP A 199 -0.05 12.55 7.92
C ASP A 199 0.98 11.54 8.46
N ASP A 200 0.59 10.28 8.62
CA ASP A 200 1.43 9.24 9.24
C ASP A 200 2.68 8.92 8.43
N GLN A 201 2.60 8.88 7.10
CA GLN A 201 3.76 8.63 6.24
C GLN A 201 4.78 9.78 6.35
N MET A 202 4.30 11.02 6.31
CA MET A 202 5.16 12.18 6.44
C MET A 202 5.82 12.26 7.82
N LEU A 203 5.08 11.92 8.88
CA LEU A 203 5.62 11.82 10.25
C LEU A 203 6.66 10.71 10.36
N PHE A 204 6.39 9.56 9.75
CA PHE A 204 7.32 8.43 9.75
C PHE A 204 8.65 8.79 9.05
N TYR A 205 8.61 9.33 7.84
CA TYR A 205 9.80 9.79 7.13
C TYR A 205 10.57 10.86 7.93
N MET A 206 9.83 11.80 8.55
CA MET A 206 10.47 12.83 9.36
C MET A 206 11.16 12.24 10.59
N ALA A 207 10.55 11.26 11.25
CA ALA A 207 11.16 10.57 12.38
C ALA A 207 12.46 9.85 11.97
N VAL A 208 12.43 9.09 10.85
CA VAL A 208 13.60 8.43 10.28
C VAL A 208 14.72 9.46 10.01
N SER A 209 14.38 10.54 9.32
CA SER A 209 15.34 11.61 9.00
C SER A 209 15.98 12.22 10.25
N LEU A 210 15.18 12.47 11.31
CA LEU A 210 15.66 13.07 12.55
C LEU A 210 16.57 12.12 13.35
N ILE A 211 16.29 10.82 13.37
CA ILE A 211 17.15 9.84 14.02
C ILE A 211 18.50 9.78 13.30
N LEU A 212 18.50 9.78 11.97
CA LEU A 212 19.72 9.77 11.17
C LEU A 212 20.52 11.10 11.25
N ASP A 213 19.84 12.23 11.54
CA ASP A 213 20.45 13.54 11.81
C ASP A 213 20.80 13.75 13.30
N GLU A 214 20.70 12.68 14.11
CA GLU A 214 20.99 12.64 15.56
C GLU A 214 20.14 13.59 16.43
N ASP A 215 19.06 14.19 15.89
CA ASP A 215 18.10 15.02 16.64
C ASP A 215 17.06 14.17 17.35
N ILE A 216 17.52 13.36 18.32
CA ILE A 216 16.68 12.37 19.02
C ILE A 216 15.54 13.01 19.80
N GLN A 217 15.75 14.21 20.36
CA GLN A 217 14.68 14.89 21.12
C GLN A 217 13.52 15.32 20.20
N TYR A 218 13.81 15.72 18.98
CA TYR A 218 12.75 16.07 18.05
C TYR A 218 12.13 14.78 17.44
N ALA A 219 12.95 13.76 17.16
CA ALA A 219 12.45 12.46 16.72
C ALA A 219 11.43 11.87 17.72
N GLU A 220 11.71 11.93 19.02
CA GLU A 220 10.79 11.49 20.07
C GLU A 220 9.43 12.19 20.00
N ARG A 221 9.42 13.50 19.80
CA ARG A 221 8.16 14.27 19.65
C ARG A 221 7.37 13.85 18.42
N ILE A 222 8.06 13.62 17.31
CA ILE A 222 7.43 13.16 16.06
C ILE A 222 6.89 11.74 16.21
N ILE A 223 7.64 10.81 16.80
CA ILE A 223 7.20 9.43 17.03
C ILE A 223 6.00 9.39 17.98
N LYS A 224 5.99 10.20 19.03
CA LYS A 224 4.83 10.32 19.94
C LYS A 224 3.59 10.87 19.22
N LYS A 225 3.76 11.80 18.28
CA LYS A 225 2.67 12.28 17.45
C LYS A 225 2.19 11.20 16.48
N LEU A 226 3.11 10.51 15.81
CA LEU A 226 2.80 9.40 14.91
C LEU A 226 2.02 8.29 15.64
N LEU A 227 2.44 7.90 16.84
CA LEU A 227 1.74 6.91 17.66
C LEU A 227 0.29 7.30 17.95
N LYS A 228 0.00 8.59 18.13
CA LYS A 228 -1.39 9.09 18.36
C LYS A 228 -2.25 9.01 17.11
N ILE A 229 -1.65 9.27 15.94
CA ILE A 229 -2.35 9.29 14.65
C ILE A 229 -2.52 7.88 14.11
N ASN A 230 -1.47 7.08 14.19
CA ASN A 230 -1.44 5.70 13.72
C ASN A 230 -0.81 4.76 14.76
N PRO A 231 -1.62 4.21 15.69
CA PRO A 231 -1.13 3.30 16.73
C PRO A 231 -0.50 2.00 16.20
N THR A 232 -0.77 1.62 14.95
CA THR A 232 -0.21 0.38 14.35
C THR A 232 1.31 0.40 14.25
N ILE A 233 1.95 1.59 14.36
CA ILE A 233 3.40 1.70 14.42
C ILE A 233 4.01 0.88 15.59
N THR A 234 3.23 0.64 16.64
CA THR A 234 3.66 -0.17 17.77
C THR A 234 3.94 -1.61 17.34
N ARG A 235 3.08 -2.18 16.50
CA ARG A 235 3.24 -3.54 15.97
C ARG A 235 4.50 -3.65 15.11
N PHE A 236 4.78 -2.68 14.25
CA PHE A 236 6.00 -2.67 13.44
C PHE A 236 7.27 -2.81 14.26
N PHE A 237 7.37 -2.09 15.37
CA PHE A 237 8.64 -1.99 16.12
C PHE A 237 8.69 -2.82 17.41
N ILE A 238 7.55 -3.17 17.99
CA ILE A 238 7.50 -4.00 19.20
C ILE A 238 7.28 -5.46 18.86
N GLU A 239 6.34 -5.78 17.98
CA GLU A 239 5.99 -7.15 17.58
C GLU A 239 6.91 -7.70 16.49
N ARG A 240 7.64 -6.85 15.78
CA ARG A 240 8.52 -7.22 14.65
C ARG A 240 7.82 -7.96 13.51
N GLU A 241 6.58 -7.64 13.25
CA GLU A 241 5.79 -8.27 12.19
C GLU A 241 6.02 -7.62 10.81
N PHE A 242 7.28 -7.26 10.49
CA PHE A 242 7.62 -6.54 9.25
C PHE A 242 7.18 -7.26 7.99
N ASP A 243 7.39 -8.57 7.90
CA ASP A 243 7.08 -9.34 6.69
C ASP A 243 5.59 -9.32 6.39
N SER A 244 4.75 -9.46 7.42
CA SER A 244 3.30 -9.39 7.27
C SER A 244 2.83 -8.01 6.77
N PHE A 245 3.46 -6.94 7.27
CA PHE A 245 3.13 -5.57 6.86
C PHE A 245 3.62 -5.23 5.45
N LEU A 246 4.80 -5.72 5.06
CA LEU A 246 5.33 -5.48 3.72
C LEU A 246 4.41 -6.04 2.63
N VAL A 247 3.70 -7.13 2.90
CA VAL A 247 2.70 -7.68 1.96
C VAL A 247 1.65 -6.62 1.62
N TYR A 248 1.23 -5.80 2.58
CA TYR A 248 0.25 -4.74 2.34
C TYR A 248 0.76 -3.64 1.40
N SER A 249 2.07 -3.40 1.32
CA SER A 249 2.65 -2.41 0.40
C SER A 249 2.59 -2.85 -1.06
N PHE A 250 2.51 -4.15 -1.31
CA PHE A 250 2.48 -4.75 -2.64
C PHE A 250 1.07 -5.10 -3.15
N LEU A 251 0.04 -4.91 -2.32
CA LEU A 251 -1.32 -5.18 -2.78
C LEU A 251 -1.74 -4.19 -3.88
N PRO A 252 -2.35 -4.68 -4.97
CA PRO A 252 -2.68 -3.88 -6.15
C PRO A 252 -3.90 -2.98 -5.97
N ASP A 253 -4.24 -2.57 -4.74
CA ASP A 253 -5.33 -1.62 -4.54
C ASP A 253 -4.88 -0.21 -4.85
N GLU A 254 -5.57 0.44 -5.72
CA GLU A 254 -5.35 1.84 -6.07
C GLU A 254 -5.62 2.81 -4.90
N TYR A 255 -6.39 2.36 -3.91
CA TYR A 255 -6.83 3.19 -2.81
C TYR A 255 -6.56 2.58 -1.43
N TYR A 256 -5.94 3.34 -0.53
CA TYR A 256 -5.77 2.97 0.86
C TYR A 256 -6.23 4.11 1.79
N GLN A 257 -6.65 3.75 3.00
CA GLN A 257 -7.05 4.72 4.02
C GLN A 257 -5.80 5.43 4.56
N PRO A 258 -5.77 6.77 4.60
CA PRO A 258 -4.75 7.51 5.33
C PRO A 258 -4.71 7.10 6.81
N ASN A 259 -3.55 7.16 7.42
CA ASN A 259 -3.34 6.80 8.82
C ASN A 259 -3.76 5.36 9.16
N SER A 260 -3.60 4.44 8.22
CA SER A 260 -3.88 3.02 8.35
C SER A 260 -2.59 2.19 8.45
N GLU A 261 -2.74 0.91 8.75
CA GLU A 261 -1.64 -0.06 8.71
C GLU A 261 -0.96 -0.08 7.34
N ARG A 262 -1.75 -0.04 6.27
CA ARG A 262 -1.25 -0.04 4.90
C ARG A 262 -0.49 1.24 4.55
N SER A 263 -0.98 2.42 4.93
CA SER A 263 -0.26 3.67 4.67
C SER A 263 1.12 3.67 5.32
N LEU A 264 1.22 3.14 6.54
CA LEU A 264 2.49 3.01 7.25
C LEU A 264 3.39 1.94 6.62
N ALA A 265 2.84 0.81 6.15
CA ALA A 265 3.58 -0.23 5.46
C ALA A 265 4.21 0.28 4.15
N ILE A 266 3.48 1.07 3.37
CA ILE A 266 3.98 1.71 2.15
C ILE A 266 5.15 2.65 2.49
N ALA A 267 5.01 3.49 3.51
CA ALA A 267 6.08 4.39 3.94
C ALA A 267 7.33 3.63 4.43
N PHE A 268 7.12 2.53 5.16
CA PHE A 268 8.21 1.68 5.63
C PHE A 268 8.94 1.00 4.47
N ALA A 269 8.20 0.43 3.51
CA ALA A 269 8.77 -0.23 2.34
C ALA A 269 9.68 0.70 1.53
N GLU A 270 9.31 1.96 1.39
CA GLU A 270 10.11 2.95 0.65
C GLU A 270 11.50 3.20 1.26
N VAL A 271 11.63 3.13 2.57
CA VAL A 271 12.91 3.35 3.28
C VAL A 271 13.47 2.09 3.93
N LEU A 272 12.96 0.92 3.56
CA LEU A 272 13.33 -0.38 4.13
C LEU A 272 14.83 -0.62 4.13
N SER A 273 15.54 -0.22 3.07
CA SER A 273 16.99 -0.38 2.96
C SER A 273 17.74 0.28 4.11
N LEU A 274 17.25 1.39 4.68
CA LEU A 274 17.87 2.03 5.84
C LEU A 274 17.74 1.16 7.10
N PHE A 275 16.60 0.50 7.28
CA PHE A 275 16.38 -0.40 8.42
C PHE A 275 17.15 -1.71 8.28
N GLN A 276 17.37 -2.19 7.05
CA GLN A 276 18.22 -3.36 6.80
C GLN A 276 19.68 -3.11 7.16
N HIS A 277 20.16 -1.86 7.09
CA HIS A 277 21.54 -1.48 7.35
C HIS A 277 21.76 -0.80 8.70
N SER A 278 20.71 -0.45 9.45
CA SER A 278 20.81 0.29 10.71
C SER A 278 19.93 -0.30 11.82
N GLU A 279 20.51 -1.17 12.62
CA GLU A 279 19.85 -1.63 13.85
C GLU A 279 19.59 -0.46 14.85
N TYR A 280 20.42 0.57 14.82
CA TYR A 280 20.26 1.75 15.67
C TYR A 280 18.96 2.50 15.35
N LEU A 281 18.60 2.61 14.08
CA LEU A 281 17.35 3.24 13.64
C LEU A 281 16.15 2.47 14.22
N TYR A 282 16.13 1.16 14.05
CA TYR A 282 15.12 0.28 14.61
C TYR A 282 15.04 0.37 16.14
N TRP A 283 16.17 0.23 16.80
CA TRP A 283 16.29 0.26 18.26
C TRP A 283 15.77 1.59 18.83
N THR A 284 16.04 2.73 18.17
CA THR A 284 15.60 4.04 18.62
C THR A 284 14.08 4.17 18.58
N PHE A 285 13.42 3.74 17.48
CA PHE A 285 11.97 3.66 17.42
C PHE A 285 11.41 2.79 18.56
N GLN A 286 11.93 1.57 18.71
CA GLN A 286 11.49 0.64 19.73
C GLN A 286 11.63 1.23 21.15
N LYS A 287 12.76 1.86 21.45
CA LYS A 287 13.00 2.50 22.73
C LYS A 287 11.97 3.58 23.06
N ILE A 288 11.71 4.47 22.10
CA ILE A 288 10.76 5.58 22.27
C ILE A 288 9.33 5.04 22.44
N LEU A 289 8.94 4.06 21.64
CA LEU A 289 7.61 3.46 21.72
C LEU A 289 7.38 2.74 23.05
N LYS A 290 8.38 1.97 23.53
CA LYS A 290 8.32 1.32 24.85
C LYS A 290 8.17 2.33 25.99
N GLN A 291 8.91 3.43 25.93
CA GLN A 291 8.81 4.49 26.95
C GLN A 291 7.48 5.22 26.92
N THR A 292 6.86 5.30 25.73
CA THR A 292 5.59 6.02 25.53
C THR A 292 4.37 5.16 25.84
N ASN A 293 4.45 3.85 25.59
CA ASN A 293 3.38 2.89 25.80
C ASN A 293 3.91 1.61 26.50
N PRO A 294 4.36 1.72 27.76
CA PRO A 294 4.97 0.60 28.48
C PRO A 294 3.99 -0.56 28.69
N GLU A 295 2.70 -0.29 28.93
CA GLU A 295 1.69 -1.32 29.17
C GLU A 295 1.52 -2.25 27.97
N TYR A 296 1.51 -1.71 26.77
CA TYR A 296 1.44 -2.52 25.55
C TYR A 296 2.64 -3.44 25.43
N PHE A 297 3.83 -2.92 25.68
CA PHE A 297 5.07 -3.69 25.64
C PHE A 297 5.06 -4.82 26.67
N ASP A 298 4.66 -4.52 27.91
CA ASP A 298 4.64 -5.51 29.00
C ASP A 298 3.63 -6.63 28.69
N GLN A 299 2.45 -6.30 28.15
CA GLN A 299 1.44 -7.26 27.72
C GLN A 299 1.96 -8.15 26.58
N TYR A 300 2.55 -7.56 25.55
CA TYR A 300 3.12 -8.31 24.45
C TYR A 300 4.24 -9.25 24.91
N TYR A 301 5.16 -8.75 25.74
CA TYR A 301 6.24 -9.56 26.28
C TYR A 301 5.74 -10.72 27.15
N ALA A 302 4.76 -10.47 28.01
CA ALA A 302 4.13 -11.52 28.81
C ALA A 302 3.48 -12.60 27.93
N GLN A 303 2.80 -12.21 26.84
CA GLN A 303 2.24 -13.16 25.88
C GLN A 303 3.34 -13.99 25.19
N GLN A 304 4.46 -13.37 24.79
CA GLN A 304 5.59 -14.07 24.17
C GLN A 304 6.24 -15.08 25.13
N VAL A 305 6.43 -14.68 26.39
CA VAL A 305 6.97 -15.58 27.44
C VAL A 305 6.02 -16.77 27.65
N ASN A 306 4.71 -16.52 27.76
CA ASN A 306 3.74 -17.59 27.89
C ASN A 306 3.72 -18.52 26.67
N TRP A 307 3.85 -17.95 25.47
CA TRP A 307 3.92 -18.71 24.23
C TRP A 307 5.17 -19.61 24.17
N LEU A 308 6.34 -19.10 24.56
CA LEU A 308 7.58 -19.89 24.62
C LEU A 308 7.50 -20.99 25.71
N ASN A 309 7.00 -20.64 26.90
CA ASN A 309 6.83 -21.59 27.99
C ASN A 309 5.88 -22.72 27.62
N SER A 310 4.83 -22.44 26.84
CA SER A 310 3.90 -23.44 26.37
C SER A 310 4.52 -24.53 25.47
N TYR A 311 5.61 -24.22 24.75
CA TYR A 311 6.35 -25.25 24.01
C TYR A 311 7.10 -26.21 24.93
N ALA A 312 7.82 -25.68 25.92
CA ALA A 312 8.55 -26.50 26.88
C ALA A 312 7.59 -27.38 27.68
N GLU A 313 6.53 -26.76 28.23
CA GLU A 313 5.48 -27.46 28.98
C GLU A 313 4.79 -28.53 28.14
N ALA A 314 4.45 -28.25 26.88
CA ALA A 314 3.84 -29.21 25.98
C ALA A 314 4.76 -30.38 25.66
N TYR A 315 6.08 -30.15 25.58
CA TYR A 315 7.05 -31.20 25.34
C TYR A 315 7.21 -32.10 26.58
N GLU A 316 7.20 -31.53 27.77
CA GLU A 316 7.29 -32.27 29.03
C GLU A 316 6.04 -33.12 29.32
N LEU A 317 4.85 -32.57 29.00
CA LEU A 317 3.58 -33.23 29.29
C LEU A 317 3.15 -34.21 28.20
N ALA A 318 3.66 -34.09 26.98
CA ALA A 318 3.30 -34.98 25.88
C ALA A 318 3.67 -36.44 26.22
N GLY A 319 2.70 -37.35 25.98
CA GLY A 319 2.85 -38.78 26.28
C GLY A 319 2.71 -39.12 27.77
N THR A 320 2.36 -38.19 28.65
CA THR A 320 2.20 -38.42 30.09
C THR A 320 0.79 -38.10 30.59
N GLY A 321 0.36 -38.70 31.68
CA GLY A 321 -0.92 -38.40 32.33
C GLY A 321 -2.11 -38.38 31.36
N ILE A 322 -2.89 -37.29 31.41
CA ILE A 322 -4.04 -37.07 30.53
C ILE A 322 -3.64 -36.87 29.05
N PHE A 323 -2.37 -36.61 28.79
CA PHE A 323 -1.84 -36.46 27.43
C PHE A 323 -1.08 -37.68 26.93
N THR A 324 -1.28 -38.85 27.56
CA THR A 324 -0.73 -40.16 27.10
C THR A 324 -1.10 -40.40 25.64
N ASN A 325 -0.11 -40.75 24.80
CA ASN A 325 -0.28 -40.98 23.34
C ASN A 325 -0.70 -39.72 22.55
N ILE A 326 -0.58 -38.54 23.13
CA ILE A 326 -0.82 -37.25 22.44
C ILE A 326 0.54 -36.54 22.27
N SER A 327 0.88 -36.16 21.03
CA SER A 327 2.14 -35.44 20.76
C SER A 327 2.06 -33.98 21.14
N SER A 328 3.23 -33.37 21.43
CA SER A 328 3.36 -31.99 21.90
C SER A 328 2.65 -30.96 21.02
N GLN A 329 2.61 -31.19 19.71
CA GLN A 329 1.90 -30.30 18.78
C GLN A 329 0.38 -30.18 19.04
N TYR A 330 -0.24 -31.24 19.64
CA TYR A 330 -1.65 -31.23 20.04
C TYR A 330 -1.85 -30.90 21.52
N VAL A 331 -0.82 -31.10 22.35
CA VAL A 331 -0.83 -30.69 23.75
C VAL A 331 -0.78 -29.18 23.88
N ARG A 332 0.10 -28.54 23.11
CA ARG A 332 0.34 -27.10 23.21
C ARG A 332 -0.92 -26.23 23.01
N PRO A 333 -1.77 -26.40 21.98
CA PRO A 333 -3.01 -25.65 21.85
C PRO A 333 -3.93 -25.77 23.08
N LEU A 334 -3.99 -26.96 23.68
CA LEU A 334 -4.77 -27.20 24.91
C LEU A 334 -4.21 -26.40 26.09
N LEU A 335 -2.88 -26.36 26.25
CA LEU A 335 -2.21 -25.58 27.30
C LEU A 335 -2.41 -24.08 27.15
N LEU A 336 -2.41 -23.56 25.92
CA LEU A 336 -2.67 -22.16 25.62
C LEU A 336 -4.09 -21.75 26.04
N GLU A 337 -5.06 -22.67 25.94
CA GLU A 337 -6.42 -22.50 26.42
C GLU A 337 -6.62 -22.82 27.92
N GLY A 338 -5.50 -23.03 28.63
CA GLY A 338 -5.52 -23.29 30.07
C GLY A 338 -5.92 -24.71 30.48
N LEU A 339 -5.98 -25.66 29.51
CA LEU A 339 -6.41 -27.04 29.75
C LEU A 339 -5.21 -27.91 30.14
N ARG A 340 -4.95 -28.04 31.44
CA ARG A 340 -3.80 -28.78 32.01
C ARG A 340 -4.20 -29.95 32.87
N THR A 341 -5.37 -29.89 33.48
CA THR A 341 -5.85 -30.90 34.47
C THR A 341 -7.22 -31.44 34.09
N LEU A 342 -7.62 -32.52 34.73
CA LEU A 342 -8.99 -33.11 34.54
C LEU A 342 -10.07 -32.07 34.85
N GLU A 343 -9.87 -31.25 35.90
CA GLU A 343 -10.82 -30.23 36.32
C GLU A 343 -10.97 -29.15 35.24
N ASP A 344 -9.90 -28.78 34.53
CA ASP A 344 -9.95 -27.78 33.45
C ASP A 344 -10.84 -28.27 32.29
N PHE A 345 -10.73 -29.56 31.94
CA PHE A 345 -11.56 -30.17 30.90
C PHE A 345 -13.01 -30.34 31.33
N GLN A 346 -13.25 -30.61 32.62
CA GLN A 346 -14.61 -30.68 33.16
C GLN A 346 -15.36 -29.36 33.14
N ALA A 347 -14.63 -28.26 33.12
CA ALA A 347 -15.18 -26.90 33.02
C ALA A 347 -15.59 -26.52 31.58
N LYS A 348 -15.04 -27.19 30.55
CA LYS A 348 -15.29 -26.92 29.12
C LYS A 348 -16.09 -28.04 28.45
N GLY A 349 -16.97 -27.69 27.54
CA GLY A 349 -17.70 -28.65 26.71
C GLY A 349 -16.82 -29.26 25.61
N GLU A 350 -17.14 -30.50 25.20
CA GLU A 350 -16.38 -31.14 24.10
C GLU A 350 -16.34 -30.30 22.82
N ARG A 351 -17.46 -29.63 22.48
CA ARG A 351 -17.50 -28.74 21.30
C ARG A 351 -16.55 -27.55 21.40
N GLU A 352 -16.37 -27.03 22.61
CA GLU A 352 -15.45 -25.92 22.86
C GLU A 352 -13.99 -26.36 22.66
N VAL A 353 -13.67 -27.58 23.11
CA VAL A 353 -12.33 -28.18 22.92
C VAL A 353 -12.08 -28.50 21.43
N LEU A 354 -13.09 -29.02 20.72
CA LEU A 354 -12.99 -29.25 19.27
C LEU A 354 -12.89 -27.98 18.44
N ALA A 355 -13.28 -26.82 18.97
CA ALA A 355 -13.14 -25.52 18.31
C ALA A 355 -11.72 -24.94 18.44
N ILE A 356 -10.87 -25.50 19.27
CA ILE A 356 -9.47 -25.11 19.40
C ILE A 356 -8.71 -25.50 18.13
N ASP A 357 -8.03 -24.53 17.53
CA ASP A 357 -7.27 -24.77 16.30
C ASP A 357 -6.23 -25.89 16.47
N GLY A 358 -6.17 -26.80 15.52
CA GLY A 358 -5.30 -27.96 15.58
C GLY A 358 -5.84 -29.14 16.42
N ILE A 359 -6.98 -29.01 17.11
CA ILE A 359 -7.58 -30.09 17.91
C ILE A 359 -8.71 -30.77 17.14
N GLY A 360 -8.52 -32.05 16.82
CA GLY A 360 -9.49 -32.88 16.12
C GLY A 360 -10.12 -33.95 16.99
N LYS A 361 -11.12 -34.63 16.43
CA LYS A 361 -11.82 -35.79 17.09
C LYS A 361 -10.85 -36.88 17.57
N GLY A 362 -9.72 -37.07 16.87
CA GLY A 362 -8.71 -38.06 17.28
C GLY A 362 -8.01 -37.69 18.61
N THR A 363 -7.73 -36.42 18.82
CA THR A 363 -7.15 -35.90 20.06
C THR A 363 -8.17 -36.03 21.20
N VAL A 364 -9.41 -35.60 20.98
CA VAL A 364 -10.50 -35.72 21.97
C VAL A 364 -10.73 -37.19 22.37
N LYS A 365 -10.71 -38.10 21.42
CA LYS A 365 -10.83 -39.53 21.70
C LYS A 365 -9.72 -40.04 22.64
N LYS A 366 -8.47 -39.67 22.38
CA LYS A 366 -7.33 -40.02 23.24
C LYS A 366 -7.43 -39.40 24.64
N LEU A 367 -7.89 -38.14 24.75
CA LEU A 367 -8.17 -37.51 26.03
C LEU A 367 -9.19 -38.32 26.84
N ARG A 368 -10.27 -38.80 26.23
CA ARG A 368 -11.27 -39.67 26.87
C ARG A 368 -10.70 -41.03 27.29
N GLU A 369 -9.88 -41.64 26.45
CA GLU A 369 -9.17 -42.87 26.77
C GLU A 369 -8.23 -42.68 27.98
N ASN A 370 -7.71 -41.47 28.19
CA ASN A 370 -6.89 -41.09 29.32
C ASN A 370 -7.69 -40.58 30.55
N GLY A 371 -9.00 -40.73 30.55
CA GLY A 371 -9.88 -40.41 31.69
C GLY A 371 -10.42 -38.97 31.73
N VAL A 372 -10.24 -38.21 30.65
CA VAL A 372 -10.84 -36.87 30.55
C VAL A 372 -12.33 -36.96 30.32
N THR A 373 -13.10 -36.20 31.10
CA THR A 373 -14.54 -35.96 30.91
C THR A 373 -14.80 -34.50 30.65
N PHE A 374 -15.84 -34.19 29.90
CA PHE A 374 -16.20 -32.83 29.52
C PHE A 374 -17.45 -32.36 30.25
N LYS A 375 -17.67 -31.02 30.28
CA LYS A 375 -18.84 -30.43 30.88
C LYS A 375 -20.12 -30.99 30.29
N GLY A 376 -20.97 -31.54 31.17
CA GLY A 376 -22.29 -32.10 30.81
C GLY A 376 -22.29 -33.62 30.58
N GLU A 377 -21.19 -34.31 30.90
CA GLU A 377 -21.07 -35.76 30.90
C GLU A 377 -21.23 -36.34 32.32
#